data_558a974ceac19654505af3d4c1d5ecbe
#
_entry.id   558a974ceac19654505af3d4c1d5ecbe
#
_cell.length_a   1.000
_cell.length_b   1.000
_cell.length_c   1.000
_cell.angle_alpha   90.00
_cell.angle_beta   90.00
_cell.angle_gamma   90.00
#
_symmetry.space_group_name_H-M   'P 1'
#
loop_
_entity.id
_entity.type
_entity.pdbx_description
1 polymer ?
#
loop_
_entity_poly.entity_id
_entity_poly.type
_entity_poly.pdbx_seq_one_letter_code
_entity_poly.pdbx_strand_id
1 'polypeptide(L)'
;MAIEAAQGEAWVFEGNNSSTFDARAERADLIVVLYLGRWRCFWRVIRRTLRYYGRNRPDMAPDCPERFERAFIFDWVLNYDTHSLPKAEALIDRWSGKRAIIRLSSAAEINGFSADPRAAFAKIDLPPAPR
;
A
#
# COMPACT_ATOMS: atom_id res chain seq x y z
N MET A 1 -0.32 18.06 3.63
CA MET A 1 -0.44 17.28 2.37
C MET A 1 -1.09 15.91 2.56
N ALA A 2 -0.47 14.86 3.18
CA ALA A 2 -1.11 13.53 3.29
C ALA A 2 -2.38 13.51 4.16
N ILE A 3 -2.37 14.21 5.27
CA ILE A 3 -3.53 14.32 6.18
C ILE A 3 -4.62 15.18 5.56
N GLU A 4 -4.28 16.23 4.86
CA GLU A 4 -5.24 17.11 4.16
C GLU A 4 -5.97 16.36 3.05
N ALA A 5 -5.27 15.53 2.27
CA ALA A 5 -5.88 14.70 1.25
C ALA A 5 -6.92 13.72 1.84
N ALA A 6 -6.71 13.23 3.05
CA ALA A 6 -7.64 12.37 3.77
C ALA A 6 -8.79 13.12 4.46
N GLN A 7 -8.89 14.45 4.34
CA GLN A 7 -10.00 15.26 4.87
C GLN A 7 -11.18 15.39 3.89
N GLY A 8 -10.99 15.02 2.62
CA GLY A 8 -12.04 15.02 1.62
C GLY A 8 -13.18 14.03 1.91
N GLU A 9 -14.30 14.17 1.24
CA GLU A 9 -15.47 13.27 1.37
C GLU A 9 -15.16 11.87 0.78
N ALA A 10 -14.37 11.81 -0.28
CA ALA A 10 -13.93 10.55 -0.90
C ALA A 10 -12.45 10.65 -1.30
N TRP A 11 -11.68 9.65 -0.91
CA TRP A 11 -10.25 9.61 -1.20
C TRP A 11 -9.72 8.18 -1.26
N VAL A 12 -8.68 8.01 -2.05
CA VAL A 12 -7.83 6.82 -2.04
C VAL A 12 -6.41 7.29 -1.78
N PHE A 13 -5.79 6.74 -0.75
CA PHE A 13 -4.42 7.08 -0.41
C PHE A 13 -3.54 5.82 -0.52
N GLU A 14 -2.56 5.88 -1.39
CA GLU A 14 -1.55 4.83 -1.47
C GLU A 14 -0.24 5.28 -0.81
N GLY A 15 0.56 4.31 -0.40
CA GLY A 15 1.90 4.52 0.11
C GLY A 15 2.09 4.15 1.57
N ASN A 16 3.35 3.90 1.88
CA ASN A 16 3.79 3.35 3.16
C ASN A 16 4.32 4.45 4.10
N ASN A 17 3.61 5.56 4.20
CA ASN A 17 3.94 6.62 5.15
C ASN A 17 3.41 6.26 6.55
N SER A 18 4.20 5.52 7.33
CA SER A 18 3.79 5.01 8.64
C SER A 18 3.49 6.09 9.67
N SER A 19 4.03 7.29 9.54
CA SER A 19 3.74 8.40 10.45
C SER A 19 2.30 8.93 10.35
N THR A 20 1.60 8.63 9.27
CA THR A 20 0.21 9.04 9.03
C THR A 20 -0.78 7.88 9.07
N PHE A 21 -0.35 6.68 9.42
CA PHE A 21 -1.19 5.48 9.39
C PHE A 21 -2.45 5.63 10.25
N ASP A 22 -2.31 6.02 11.49
CA ASP A 22 -3.44 6.12 12.42
C ASP A 22 -4.43 7.22 12.01
N ALA A 23 -3.93 8.39 11.63
CA ALA A 23 -4.78 9.50 11.20
C ALA A 23 -5.59 9.18 9.92
N ARG A 24 -5.02 8.37 9.02
CA ARG A 24 -5.74 7.88 7.84
C ARG A 24 -6.70 6.75 8.18
N ALA A 25 -6.27 5.80 9.02
CA ALA A 25 -7.09 4.67 9.44
C ALA A 25 -8.34 5.10 10.20
N GLU A 26 -8.25 6.18 10.99
CA GLU A 26 -9.40 6.75 11.71
C GLU A 26 -10.53 7.17 10.77
N ARG A 27 -10.23 7.56 9.54
CA ARG A 27 -11.20 8.06 8.56
C ARG A 27 -11.44 7.09 7.39
N ALA A 28 -10.64 6.02 7.29
CA ALA A 28 -10.76 5.07 6.21
C ALA A 28 -11.98 4.15 6.41
N ASP A 29 -12.73 3.90 5.35
CA ASP A 29 -13.76 2.85 5.32
C ASP A 29 -13.12 1.48 5.11
N LEU A 30 -12.01 1.43 4.36
CA LEU A 30 -11.28 0.22 4.04
C LEU A 30 -9.77 0.45 4.11
N ILE A 31 -9.08 -0.46 4.77
CA ILE A 31 -7.62 -0.53 4.78
C ILE A 31 -7.19 -1.76 3.98
N VAL A 32 -6.43 -1.55 2.91
CA VAL A 32 -5.88 -2.64 2.10
C VAL A 32 -4.38 -2.75 2.34
N VAL A 33 -3.94 -3.88 2.84
CA VAL A 33 -2.52 -4.16 3.10
C VAL A 33 -1.99 -5.14 2.05
N LEU A 34 -1.04 -4.68 1.27
CA LEU A 34 -0.40 -5.44 0.19
C LEU A 34 0.98 -5.93 0.63
N TYR A 35 1.21 -7.24 0.63
CA TYR A 35 2.52 -7.80 0.90
C TYR A 35 2.77 -9.09 0.12
N LEU A 36 3.66 -9.04 -0.84
CA LEU A 36 3.99 -10.16 -1.73
C LEU A 36 5.29 -10.90 -1.35
N GLY A 37 5.88 -10.58 -0.22
CA GLY A 37 7.20 -11.07 0.18
C GLY A 37 8.35 -10.30 -0.47
N ARG A 38 9.43 -10.12 0.31
CA ARG A 38 10.57 -9.25 -0.05
C ARG A 38 11.23 -9.62 -1.38
N TRP A 39 11.44 -10.91 -1.66
CA TRP A 39 12.12 -11.34 -2.88
C TRP A 39 11.30 -11.05 -4.14
N ARG A 40 9.97 -11.23 -4.08
CA ARG A 40 9.09 -10.89 -5.21
C ARG A 40 9.05 -9.38 -5.43
N CYS A 41 8.98 -8.59 -4.36
CA CYS A 41 9.07 -7.14 -4.44
C CYS A 41 10.41 -6.69 -5.01
N PHE A 42 11.52 -7.25 -4.55
CA PHE A 42 12.85 -6.97 -5.04
C PHE A 42 12.97 -7.20 -6.56
N TRP A 43 12.60 -8.38 -7.05
CA TRP A 43 12.67 -8.68 -8.48
C TRP A 43 11.75 -7.80 -9.32
N ARG A 44 10.57 -7.45 -8.81
CA ARG A 44 9.67 -6.51 -9.50
C ARG A 44 10.29 -5.11 -9.60
N VAL A 45 10.93 -4.63 -8.54
CA VAL A 45 11.62 -3.34 -8.54
C VAL A 45 12.79 -3.35 -9.51
N ILE A 46 13.67 -4.38 -9.48
CA ILE A 46 14.78 -4.52 -10.42
C ILE A 46 14.27 -4.52 -11.87
N ARG A 47 13.29 -5.36 -12.18
CA ARG A 47 12.72 -5.45 -13.53
C ARG A 47 12.11 -4.12 -13.99
N ARG A 48 11.43 -3.41 -13.10
CA ARG A 48 10.86 -2.09 -13.36
C ARG A 48 11.96 -1.07 -13.66
N THR A 49 12.95 -0.99 -12.78
CA THR A 49 14.07 -0.07 -12.93
C THR A 49 14.82 -0.31 -14.23
N LEU A 50 15.11 -1.56 -14.59
CA LEU A 50 15.75 -1.89 -15.87
C LEU A 50 14.89 -1.49 -17.09
N ARG A 51 13.57 -1.70 -17.01
CA ARG A 51 12.64 -1.38 -18.09
C ARG A 51 12.52 0.12 -18.35
N TYR A 52 12.52 0.92 -17.29
CA TYR A 52 12.28 2.36 -17.36
C TYR A 52 13.51 3.21 -17.06
N TYR A 53 14.69 2.61 -16.99
CA TYR A 53 15.91 3.33 -16.66
C TYR A 53 16.11 4.57 -17.54
N GLY A 54 16.30 5.74 -16.92
CA GLY A 54 16.45 7.02 -17.59
C GLY A 54 15.20 7.55 -18.31
N ARG A 55 14.03 6.91 -18.11
CA ARG A 55 12.75 7.33 -18.68
C ARG A 55 11.73 7.59 -17.60
N ASN A 56 10.77 8.45 -17.89
CA ASN A 56 9.61 8.62 -17.01
C ASN A 56 8.68 7.42 -17.13
N ARG A 57 8.17 6.95 -16.00
CA ARG A 57 7.09 5.96 -15.98
C ARG A 57 5.75 6.65 -16.25
N PRO A 58 4.77 5.94 -16.83
CA PRO A 58 3.43 6.49 -17.10
C PRO A 58 2.68 6.95 -15.86
N ASP A 59 3.02 6.36 -14.69
CA ASP A 59 2.40 6.60 -13.38
C ASP A 59 3.13 7.65 -12.54
N MET A 60 4.17 8.28 -13.09
CA MET A 60 4.97 9.29 -12.39
C MET A 60 4.76 10.68 -12.98
N ALA A 61 5.00 11.71 -12.16
CA ALA A 61 4.99 13.08 -12.61
C ALA A 61 6.02 13.33 -13.72
N PRO A 62 5.81 14.31 -14.61
CA PRO A 62 6.82 14.74 -15.58
C PRO A 62 8.16 15.02 -14.90
N ASP A 63 9.24 14.79 -15.60
CA ASP A 63 10.62 15.03 -15.13
C ASP A 63 11.08 14.19 -13.92
N CYS A 64 10.43 13.05 -13.68
CA CYS A 64 10.82 12.07 -12.67
C CYS A 64 11.33 10.75 -13.32
N PRO A 65 12.50 10.76 -13.96
CA PRO A 65 13.04 9.56 -14.59
C PRO A 65 13.41 8.48 -13.57
N GLU A 66 13.13 7.25 -13.91
CA GLU A 66 13.50 6.11 -13.07
C GLU A 66 15.03 6.01 -12.96
N ARG A 67 15.54 5.90 -11.75
CA ARG A 67 16.96 5.78 -11.45
C ARG A 67 17.25 4.52 -10.65
N PHE A 68 18.46 4.02 -10.78
CA PHE A 68 18.92 2.91 -9.95
C PHE A 68 19.40 3.45 -8.61
N GLU A 69 18.53 3.46 -7.62
CA GLU A 69 18.85 3.88 -6.25
C GLU A 69 19.19 2.66 -5.38
N ARG A 70 20.47 2.42 -5.16
CA ARG A 70 20.95 1.27 -4.37
C ARG A 70 20.32 1.25 -2.96
N ALA A 71 20.31 2.39 -2.28
CA ALA A 71 19.73 2.50 -0.94
C ALA A 71 18.23 2.09 -0.93
N PHE A 72 17.45 2.58 -1.89
CA PHE A 72 16.05 2.18 -2.01
C PHE A 72 15.89 0.68 -2.24
N ILE A 73 16.66 0.10 -3.15
CA ILE A 73 16.51 -1.30 -3.54
C ILE A 73 17.01 -2.24 -2.43
N PHE A 74 18.20 -2.01 -1.92
CA PHE A 74 18.85 -2.94 -0.98
C PHE A 74 18.52 -2.63 0.48
N ASP A 75 18.48 -1.36 0.87
CA ASP A 75 18.27 -1.00 2.28
C ASP A 75 16.78 -0.93 2.63
N TRP A 76 15.93 -0.54 1.68
CA TRP A 76 14.51 -0.40 1.94
C TRP A 76 13.68 -1.60 1.49
N VAL A 77 13.81 -2.05 0.24
CA VAL A 77 12.99 -3.15 -0.29
C VAL A 77 13.32 -4.49 0.37
N LEU A 78 14.62 -4.83 0.52
CA LEU A 78 15.04 -6.07 1.15
C LEU A 78 14.83 -6.09 2.68
N ASN A 79 14.88 -4.94 3.32
CA ASN A 79 14.68 -4.81 4.76
C ASN A 79 13.23 -4.41 5.12
N TYR A 80 12.31 -4.44 4.16
CA TYR A 80 10.90 -4.11 4.39
C TYR A 80 10.30 -4.94 5.54
N ASP A 81 10.65 -6.23 5.62
CA ASP A 81 10.15 -7.16 6.64
C ASP A 81 10.53 -6.74 8.06
N THR A 82 11.67 -6.07 8.23
CA THR A 82 12.18 -5.63 9.54
C THR A 82 11.75 -4.24 9.92
N HIS A 83 11.56 -3.34 8.96
CA HIS A 83 11.31 -1.92 9.23
C HIS A 83 9.87 -1.48 9.01
N SER A 84 9.22 -2.00 7.98
CA SER A 84 7.90 -1.53 7.55
C SER A 84 6.79 -2.52 7.84
N LEU A 85 7.04 -3.81 7.67
CA LEU A 85 6.04 -4.84 7.93
C LEU A 85 5.55 -4.83 9.39
N PRO A 86 6.40 -4.71 10.42
CA PRO A 86 5.91 -4.64 11.80
C PRO A 86 4.99 -3.44 12.07
N LYS A 87 5.20 -2.32 11.38
CA LYS A 87 4.33 -1.15 11.49
C LYS A 87 2.97 -1.38 10.84
N ALA A 88 2.94 -2.09 9.72
CA ALA A 88 1.71 -2.48 9.06
C ALA A 88 0.93 -3.52 9.89
N GLU A 89 1.62 -4.48 10.50
CA GLU A 89 0.99 -5.46 11.42
C GLU A 89 0.42 -4.75 12.65
N ALA A 90 1.15 -3.85 13.27
CA ALA A 90 0.67 -3.06 14.40
C ALA A 90 -0.55 -2.19 14.02
N LEU A 91 -0.62 -1.68 12.79
CA LEU A 91 -1.80 -0.99 12.28
C LEU A 91 -3.00 -1.94 12.20
N ILE A 92 -2.81 -3.13 11.63
CA ILE A 92 -3.85 -4.16 11.53
C ILE A 92 -4.38 -4.51 12.92
N ASP A 93 -3.49 -4.82 13.86
CA ASP A 93 -3.87 -5.20 15.23
C ASP A 93 -4.67 -4.10 15.94
N ARG A 94 -4.26 -2.85 15.78
CA ARG A 94 -4.91 -1.69 16.40
C ARG A 94 -6.29 -1.39 15.84
N TRP A 95 -6.47 -1.58 14.54
CA TRP A 95 -7.69 -1.22 13.83
C TRP A 95 -8.59 -2.40 13.47
N SER A 96 -8.15 -3.63 13.74
CA SER A 96 -8.97 -4.83 13.60
C SER A 96 -10.23 -4.72 14.48
N GLY A 97 -11.38 -5.02 13.87
CA GLY A 97 -12.67 -4.83 14.53
C GLY A 97 -13.20 -3.39 14.58
N LYS A 98 -12.41 -2.39 14.21
CA LYS A 98 -12.84 -0.98 14.12
C LYS A 98 -13.00 -0.52 12.67
N ARG A 99 -12.25 -1.11 11.76
CA ARG A 99 -12.26 -0.81 10.32
C ARG A 99 -12.23 -2.09 9.52
N ALA A 100 -12.76 -2.03 8.30
CA ALA A 100 -12.61 -3.10 7.33
C ALA A 100 -11.15 -3.20 6.90
N ILE A 101 -10.56 -4.39 6.99
CA ILE A 101 -9.16 -4.62 6.63
C ILE A 101 -9.08 -5.81 5.68
N ILE A 102 -8.42 -5.61 4.54
CA ILE A 102 -8.09 -6.67 3.58
C ILE A 102 -6.57 -6.85 3.53
N ARG A 103 -6.11 -8.09 3.68
CA ARG A 103 -4.71 -8.45 3.41
C ARG A 103 -4.65 -9.17 2.07
N LEU A 104 -3.78 -8.71 1.19
CA LEU A 104 -3.51 -9.33 -0.10
C LEU A 104 -2.04 -9.76 -0.13
N SER A 105 -1.81 -11.06 -0.06
CA SER A 105 -0.48 -11.67 0.07
C SER A 105 -0.03 -12.46 -1.15
N SER A 106 -0.89 -12.62 -2.13
CA SER A 106 -0.60 -13.33 -3.38
C SER A 106 -0.98 -12.51 -4.62
N ALA A 107 -0.35 -12.82 -5.75
CA ALA A 107 -0.71 -12.18 -7.02
C ALA A 107 -2.14 -12.50 -7.44
N ALA A 108 -2.64 -13.69 -7.12
CA ALA A 108 -4.02 -14.09 -7.42
C ALA A 108 -5.02 -13.23 -6.64
N GLU A 109 -4.78 -13.03 -5.33
CA GLU A 109 -5.62 -12.16 -4.50
C GLU A 109 -5.63 -10.72 -4.99
N ILE A 110 -4.45 -10.17 -5.35
CA ILE A 110 -4.34 -8.80 -5.88
C ILE A 110 -5.08 -8.68 -7.21
N ASN A 111 -4.92 -9.64 -8.11
CA ASN A 111 -5.60 -9.62 -9.40
C ASN A 111 -7.12 -9.77 -9.22
N GLY A 112 -7.58 -10.64 -8.33
CA GLY A 112 -8.99 -10.80 -7.99
C GLY A 112 -9.60 -9.52 -7.41
N PHE A 113 -8.88 -8.88 -6.48
CA PHE A 113 -9.29 -7.59 -5.91
C PHE A 113 -9.35 -6.49 -6.98
N SER A 114 -8.35 -6.43 -7.86
CA SER A 114 -8.29 -5.42 -8.93
C SER A 114 -9.37 -5.63 -9.99
N ALA A 115 -9.77 -6.88 -10.24
CA ALA A 115 -10.82 -7.19 -11.21
C ALA A 115 -12.21 -6.79 -10.72
N ASP A 116 -12.51 -7.00 -9.44
CA ASP A 116 -13.76 -6.60 -8.82
C ASP A 116 -13.57 -6.15 -7.35
N PRO A 117 -13.15 -4.89 -7.13
CA PRO A 117 -12.97 -4.35 -5.78
C PRO A 117 -14.28 -4.32 -4.98
N ARG A 118 -15.42 -4.15 -5.65
CA ARG A 118 -16.74 -4.07 -4.97
C ARG A 118 -17.16 -5.41 -4.40
N ALA A 119 -16.98 -6.50 -5.16
CA ALA A 119 -17.27 -7.84 -4.68
C ALA A 119 -16.34 -8.25 -3.52
N ALA A 120 -15.08 -7.81 -3.55
CA ALA A 120 -14.16 -8.02 -2.45
C ALA A 120 -14.60 -7.24 -1.19
N PHE A 121 -15.06 -6.01 -1.36
CA PHE A 121 -15.56 -5.16 -0.29
C PHE A 121 -16.86 -5.71 0.32
N ALA A 122 -17.78 -6.21 -0.49
CA ALA A 122 -19.07 -6.76 -0.06
C ALA A 122 -18.96 -8.04 0.81
N LYS A 123 -17.81 -8.71 0.76
CA LYS A 123 -17.53 -9.93 1.57
C LYS A 123 -16.99 -9.63 2.96
N ILE A 124 -16.76 -8.37 3.28
CA ILE A 124 -16.21 -7.96 4.57
C ILE A 124 -17.37 -7.59 5.48
N ASP A 125 -17.42 -8.19 6.66
CA ASP A 125 -18.27 -7.72 7.76
C ASP A 125 -17.74 -6.34 8.20
N LEU A 126 -18.40 -5.30 7.73
CA LEU A 126 -18.07 -3.93 8.09
C LEU A 126 -18.47 -3.71 9.56
N PRO A 127 -17.55 -3.28 10.41
CA PRO A 127 -17.94 -2.75 11.70
C PRO A 127 -18.90 -1.56 11.48
N PRO A 128 -19.89 -1.34 12.35
CA PRO A 128 -20.82 -0.23 12.20
C PRO A 128 -20.05 1.08 12.08
N ALA A 129 -20.48 1.93 11.13
CA ALA A 129 -19.87 3.24 10.93
C ALA A 129 -19.83 4.02 12.26
N PRO A 130 -18.74 4.69 12.61
CA PRO A 130 -18.70 5.56 13.77
C PRO A 130 -19.74 6.66 13.59
N ARG A 131 -20.63 6.80 14.58
CA ARG A 131 -21.63 7.88 14.64
C ARG A 131 -20.96 9.20 14.99
#